data_d4142faea5f7758e2cee9dc15f4fb3d1
#
_entry.id   d4142faea5f7758e2cee9dc15f4fb3d1
#
_cell.length_a   1.000
_cell.length_b   1.000
_cell.length_c   1.000
_cell.angle_alpha   90.00
_cell.angle_beta   90.00
_cell.angle_gamma   90.00
#
_symmetry.space_group_name_H-M   'P 1'
#
loop_
_entity.id
_entity.type
_entity.pdbx_description
1 polymer ?
#
loop_
_entity_poly.entity_id
_entity_poly.type
_entity_poly.pdbx_seq_one_letter_code
_entity_poly.pdbx_strand_id
1 'polypeptide(L)'
;MAGMKSARRSAEIHKAVAVLREAGVDAEIQFTASPGDGRRLATEATTSGCDLIIACGGDGTINEVINGIVPGNTPLAILPGGTANIAAKELGLPGNIVRAARQISACRPYRIPLGRATWEDSGITKQRYFLAVAGIGFDAHIISQLDVGMKLRMGVLAYIWEAVRQVFRYRYQAFQFTADSRATSSTFAVVQRSSRYAGWLRLARPHRVHDLGFSCCLFQGEGPGRYLLYAFGIVTQTHDRLHGVRLLSGSEIRCASDQPETSVYFELDGELAGRIPVTFEVVPDALTILAPESFSRTQQ
;
A
#
# COMPACT_ATOMS: atom_id res chain seq x y z
N MET A 1 21.88 16.66 -7.62
CA MET A 1 21.09 15.57 -8.26
C MET A 1 19.59 15.60 -7.89
N ALA A 2 19.19 15.94 -6.67
CA ALA A 2 17.76 16.04 -6.30
C ALA A 2 16.98 17.10 -7.10
N GLY A 3 17.55 18.28 -7.32
CA GLY A 3 16.91 19.36 -8.07
C GLY A 3 16.64 19.02 -9.55
N MET A 4 17.54 18.29 -10.21
CA MET A 4 17.34 17.88 -11.62
C MET A 4 16.21 16.83 -11.76
N LYS A 5 16.07 15.90 -10.80
CA LYS A 5 14.95 14.94 -10.79
C LYS A 5 13.61 15.65 -10.55
N SER A 6 13.59 16.66 -9.68
CA SER A 6 12.40 17.49 -9.42
C SER A 6 11.97 18.30 -10.66
N ALA A 7 12.91 18.99 -11.32
CA ALA A 7 12.63 19.76 -12.53
C ALA A 7 12.13 18.90 -13.69
N ARG A 8 12.75 17.72 -13.90
CA ARG A 8 12.30 16.76 -14.91
C ARG A 8 10.88 16.26 -14.63
N ARG A 9 10.58 15.94 -13.37
CA ARG A 9 9.24 15.49 -12.97
C ARG A 9 8.20 16.58 -13.16
N SER A 10 8.51 17.82 -12.78
CA SER A 10 7.63 18.96 -13.03
C SER A 10 7.32 19.12 -14.52
N ALA A 11 8.32 19.01 -15.40
CA ALA A 11 8.12 19.07 -16.84
C ALA A 11 7.23 17.92 -17.36
N GLU A 12 7.37 16.70 -16.82
CA GLU A 12 6.52 15.57 -17.18
C GLU A 12 5.06 15.78 -16.72
N ILE A 13 4.83 16.38 -15.55
CA ILE A 13 3.49 16.72 -15.05
C ILE A 13 2.84 17.77 -15.97
N HIS A 14 3.54 18.84 -16.34
CA HIS A 14 3.00 19.86 -17.25
C HIS A 14 2.65 19.27 -18.62
N LYS A 15 3.49 18.35 -19.15
CA LYS A 15 3.17 17.62 -20.39
C LYS A 15 1.92 16.75 -20.23
N ALA A 16 1.76 16.09 -19.08
CA ALA A 16 0.56 15.30 -18.82
C ALA A 16 -0.70 16.16 -18.76
N VAL A 17 -0.62 17.34 -18.13
CA VAL A 17 -1.75 18.29 -18.09
C VAL A 17 -2.10 18.81 -19.48
N ALA A 18 -1.10 19.12 -20.34
CA ALA A 18 -1.36 19.49 -21.72
C ALA A 18 -2.13 18.39 -22.48
N VAL A 19 -1.70 17.12 -22.32
CA VAL A 19 -2.38 15.96 -22.90
C VAL A 19 -3.82 15.80 -22.38
N LEU A 20 -4.05 16.03 -21.09
CA LEU A 20 -5.39 15.99 -20.49
C LEU A 20 -6.29 17.09 -21.05
N ARG A 21 -5.76 18.30 -21.22
CA ARG A 21 -6.50 19.43 -21.80
C ARG A 21 -6.86 19.18 -23.27
N GLU A 22 -5.95 18.61 -24.06
CA GLU A 22 -6.23 18.18 -25.44
C GLU A 22 -7.36 17.13 -25.49
N ALA A 23 -7.51 16.31 -24.43
CA ALA A 23 -8.59 15.33 -24.27
C ALA A 23 -9.88 15.92 -23.65
N GLY A 24 -9.96 17.23 -23.45
CA GLY A 24 -11.14 17.91 -22.90
C GLY A 24 -11.23 17.87 -21.38
N VAL A 25 -10.16 17.52 -20.67
CA VAL A 25 -10.11 17.53 -19.20
C VAL A 25 -9.51 18.86 -18.74
N ASP A 26 -10.31 19.69 -18.08
CA ASP A 26 -9.81 20.91 -17.44
C ASP A 26 -9.18 20.57 -16.09
N ALA A 27 -7.86 20.54 -16.03
CA ALA A 27 -7.10 20.08 -14.88
C ALA A 27 -6.36 21.24 -14.19
N GLU A 28 -6.62 21.42 -12.91
CA GLU A 28 -5.86 22.26 -11.99
C GLU A 28 -4.77 21.43 -11.30
N ILE A 29 -3.58 21.99 -11.12
CA ILE A 29 -2.45 21.33 -10.46
C ILE A 29 -2.34 21.86 -9.03
N GLN A 30 -2.34 20.95 -8.06
CA GLN A 30 -1.99 21.23 -6.67
C GLN A 30 -0.84 20.34 -6.22
N PHE A 31 0.20 20.94 -5.59
CA PHE A 31 1.38 20.22 -5.14
C PHE A 31 1.30 19.94 -3.65
N THR A 32 1.68 18.71 -3.27
CA THR A 32 1.88 18.34 -1.87
C THR A 32 3.26 18.81 -1.40
N ALA A 33 3.34 19.46 -0.25
CA ALA A 33 4.57 19.93 0.37
C ALA A 33 5.01 19.07 1.57
N SER A 34 4.06 18.43 2.24
CA SER A 34 4.27 17.63 3.45
C SER A 34 3.39 16.39 3.49
N PRO A 35 3.74 15.39 4.33
CA PRO A 35 2.85 14.26 4.63
C PRO A 35 1.48 14.74 5.12
N GLY A 36 0.41 14.12 4.59
CA GLY A 36 -0.97 14.48 4.89
C GLY A 36 -1.59 15.50 3.92
N ASP A 37 -0.80 16.22 3.14
CA ASP A 37 -1.34 17.18 2.17
C ASP A 37 -2.18 16.49 1.09
N GLY A 38 -1.80 15.30 0.64
CA GLY A 38 -2.56 14.54 -0.34
C GLY A 38 -3.99 14.26 0.14
N ARG A 39 -4.13 13.89 1.43
CA ARG A 39 -5.44 13.68 2.04
C ARG A 39 -6.25 14.97 2.13
N ARG A 40 -5.64 16.05 2.64
CA ARG A 40 -6.30 17.35 2.80
C ARG A 40 -6.80 17.88 1.45
N LEU A 41 -5.91 17.94 0.45
CA LEU A 41 -6.26 18.43 -0.90
C LEU A 41 -7.34 17.60 -1.57
N ALA A 42 -7.31 16.26 -1.42
CA ALA A 42 -8.34 15.39 -1.95
C ALA A 42 -9.70 15.60 -1.25
N THR A 43 -9.69 15.82 0.06
CA THR A 43 -10.93 16.15 0.81
C THR A 43 -11.51 17.49 0.36
N GLU A 44 -10.67 18.50 0.21
CA GLU A 44 -11.09 19.83 -0.27
C GLU A 44 -11.67 19.76 -1.68
N ALA A 45 -10.99 19.06 -2.61
CA ALA A 45 -11.45 18.87 -3.98
C ALA A 45 -12.80 18.11 -4.03
N THR A 46 -12.93 17.03 -3.25
CA THR A 46 -14.19 16.26 -3.15
C THR A 46 -15.32 17.14 -2.63
N THR A 47 -15.07 17.94 -1.59
CA THR A 47 -16.06 18.84 -0.98
C THR A 47 -16.47 19.97 -1.94
N SER A 48 -15.54 20.43 -2.77
CA SER A 48 -15.79 21.45 -3.81
C SER A 48 -16.53 20.91 -5.02
N GLY A 49 -16.79 19.58 -5.08
CA GLY A 49 -17.58 18.96 -6.14
C GLY A 49 -16.81 18.74 -7.44
N CYS A 50 -15.50 18.46 -7.38
CA CYS A 50 -14.75 18.10 -8.58
C CYS A 50 -15.23 16.77 -9.16
N ASP A 51 -15.23 16.65 -10.50
CA ASP A 51 -15.71 15.46 -11.22
C ASP A 51 -14.70 14.29 -11.16
N LEU A 52 -13.41 14.60 -10.98
CA LEU A 52 -12.32 13.63 -11.02
C LEU A 52 -11.12 14.15 -10.24
N ILE A 53 -10.51 13.30 -9.42
CA ILE A 53 -9.20 13.55 -8.82
C ILE A 53 -8.16 12.72 -9.57
N ILE A 54 -7.05 13.37 -9.97
CA ILE A 54 -5.92 12.70 -10.63
C ILE A 54 -4.73 12.74 -9.69
N ALA A 55 -4.42 11.61 -9.05
CA ALA A 55 -3.26 11.49 -8.18
C ALA A 55 -1.99 11.21 -8.98
N CYS A 56 -1.06 12.15 -8.98
CA CYS A 56 0.26 12.00 -9.61
C CYS A 56 1.34 11.83 -8.54
N GLY A 57 1.75 10.59 -8.28
CA GLY A 57 2.73 10.33 -7.21
C GLY A 57 3.11 8.88 -7.06
N GLY A 58 3.77 8.56 -5.95
CA GLY A 58 4.03 7.19 -5.50
C GLY A 58 2.88 6.64 -4.66
N ASP A 59 3.03 5.39 -4.20
CA ASP A 59 1.98 4.67 -3.48
C ASP A 59 1.51 5.40 -2.21
N GLY A 60 2.42 6.07 -1.46
CA GLY A 60 2.04 6.89 -0.30
C GLY A 60 1.14 8.08 -0.67
N THR A 61 1.49 8.85 -1.73
CA THR A 61 0.63 9.96 -2.20
C THR A 61 -0.74 9.44 -2.63
N ILE A 62 -0.77 8.30 -3.33
CA ILE A 62 -2.02 7.67 -3.77
C ILE A 62 -2.86 7.24 -2.56
N ASN A 63 -2.23 6.65 -1.53
CA ASN A 63 -2.92 6.25 -0.31
C ASN A 63 -3.48 7.47 0.45
N GLU A 64 -2.73 8.57 0.57
CA GLU A 64 -3.24 9.81 1.15
C GLU A 64 -4.48 10.33 0.40
N VAL A 65 -4.43 10.37 -0.94
CA VAL A 65 -5.55 10.82 -1.78
C VAL A 65 -6.77 9.91 -1.60
N ILE A 66 -6.58 8.58 -1.59
CA ILE A 66 -7.66 7.62 -1.30
C ILE A 66 -8.34 7.95 0.04
N ASN A 67 -7.56 8.19 1.09
CA ASN A 67 -8.07 8.52 2.42
C ASN A 67 -8.69 9.93 2.52
N GLY A 68 -8.51 10.78 1.52
CA GLY A 68 -9.20 12.05 1.36
C GLY A 68 -10.51 11.95 0.58
N ILE A 69 -10.62 10.95 -0.31
CA ILE A 69 -11.84 10.71 -1.10
C ILE A 69 -12.87 9.88 -0.32
N VAL A 70 -12.40 8.80 0.35
CA VAL A 70 -13.29 7.82 1.00
C VAL A 70 -13.71 8.33 2.39
N PRO A 71 -15.03 8.27 2.74
CA PRO A 71 -16.14 7.67 2.01
C PRO A 71 -16.83 8.64 1.05
N GLY A 72 -16.34 8.78 -0.16
CA GLY A 72 -16.93 9.62 -1.21
C GLY A 72 -17.08 8.88 -2.53
N ASN A 73 -17.70 9.55 -3.50
CA ASN A 73 -17.92 8.96 -4.82
C ASN A 73 -17.04 9.57 -5.92
N THR A 74 -16.23 10.58 -5.59
CA THR A 74 -15.34 11.21 -6.58
C THR A 74 -14.39 10.19 -7.18
N PRO A 75 -14.39 10.00 -8.50
CA PRO A 75 -13.49 9.05 -9.15
C PRO A 75 -12.02 9.45 -8.97
N LEU A 76 -11.16 8.43 -8.88
CA LEU A 76 -9.71 8.59 -8.82
C LEU A 76 -9.06 8.06 -10.09
N ALA A 77 -8.22 8.86 -10.73
CA ALA A 77 -7.26 8.40 -11.73
C ALA A 77 -5.83 8.45 -11.18
N ILE A 78 -4.95 7.56 -11.64
CA ILE A 78 -3.58 7.45 -11.14
C ILE A 78 -2.58 7.73 -12.25
N LEU A 79 -1.63 8.63 -11.97
CA LEU A 79 -0.43 8.87 -12.77
C LEU A 79 0.80 8.39 -11.98
N PRO A 80 1.50 7.32 -12.43
CA PRO A 80 2.57 6.70 -11.66
C PRO A 80 3.81 7.58 -11.60
N GLY A 81 4.07 8.16 -10.43
CA GLY A 81 5.21 9.04 -10.18
C GLY A 81 6.21 8.50 -9.14
N GLY A 82 5.97 7.33 -8.58
CA GLY A 82 6.80 6.70 -7.55
C GLY A 82 7.80 5.67 -8.11
N THR A 83 8.39 4.91 -7.19
CA THR A 83 9.34 3.83 -7.51
C THR A 83 8.64 2.48 -7.71
N ALA A 84 7.76 2.08 -6.79
CA ALA A 84 7.08 0.78 -6.86
C ALA A 84 5.80 0.85 -7.71
N ASN A 85 4.97 1.89 -7.53
CA ASN A 85 3.73 2.15 -8.26
C ASN A 85 2.82 0.91 -8.30
N ILE A 86 2.59 0.31 -7.14
CA ILE A 86 1.83 -0.95 -7.01
C ILE A 86 0.42 -0.76 -7.54
N ALA A 87 -0.27 0.31 -7.11
CA ALA A 87 -1.62 0.63 -7.56
C ALA A 87 -1.72 0.73 -9.09
N ALA A 88 -0.80 1.46 -9.73
CA ALA A 88 -0.79 1.60 -11.19
C ALA A 88 -0.56 0.28 -11.91
N LYS A 89 0.32 -0.59 -11.37
CA LYS A 89 0.60 -1.92 -11.93
C LYS A 89 -0.60 -2.87 -11.80
N GLU A 90 -1.30 -2.84 -10.67
CA GLU A 90 -2.51 -3.65 -10.46
C GLU A 90 -3.64 -3.25 -11.42
N LEU A 91 -3.70 -1.96 -11.77
CA LEU A 91 -4.67 -1.43 -12.73
C LEU A 91 -4.24 -1.61 -14.20
N GLY A 92 -3.04 -2.13 -14.46
CA GLY A 92 -2.52 -2.27 -15.82
C GLY A 92 -2.14 -0.94 -16.49
N LEU A 93 -1.87 0.11 -15.70
CA LEU A 93 -1.49 1.42 -16.22
C LEU A 93 -0.02 1.46 -16.66
N PRO A 94 0.33 2.26 -17.70
CA PRO A 94 1.71 2.46 -18.10
C PRO A 94 2.55 3.07 -16.99
N GLY A 95 3.81 2.65 -16.84
CA GLY A 95 4.74 3.17 -15.85
C GLY A 95 5.26 4.59 -16.09
N ASN A 96 4.70 5.32 -17.06
CA ASN A 96 5.10 6.69 -17.43
C ASN A 96 3.91 7.64 -17.30
N ILE A 97 4.12 8.77 -16.64
CA ILE A 97 3.09 9.77 -16.32
C ILE A 97 2.34 10.23 -17.60
N VAL A 98 3.05 10.61 -18.65
CA VAL A 98 2.45 11.15 -19.88
C VAL A 98 1.68 10.07 -20.64
N ARG A 99 2.20 8.82 -20.67
CA ARG A 99 1.49 7.69 -21.29
C ARG A 99 0.22 7.34 -20.52
N ALA A 100 0.27 7.36 -19.19
CA ALA A 100 -0.90 7.13 -18.35
C ALA A 100 -1.95 8.24 -18.56
N ALA A 101 -1.54 9.50 -18.63
CA ALA A 101 -2.44 10.62 -18.90
C ALA A 101 -3.19 10.47 -20.24
N ARG A 102 -2.50 10.01 -21.30
CA ARG A 102 -3.15 9.74 -22.61
C ARG A 102 -4.24 8.66 -22.55
N GLN A 103 -4.17 7.75 -21.59
CA GLN A 103 -5.14 6.68 -21.46
C GLN A 103 -6.36 7.07 -20.63
N ILE A 104 -6.32 8.15 -19.85
CA ILE A 104 -7.40 8.52 -18.91
C ILE A 104 -8.74 8.66 -19.65
N SER A 105 -8.77 9.29 -20.82
CA SER A 105 -10.00 9.46 -21.62
C SER A 105 -10.62 8.15 -22.11
N ALA A 106 -9.80 7.09 -22.23
CA ALA A 106 -10.23 5.75 -22.61
C ALA A 106 -10.52 4.84 -21.39
N CYS A 107 -10.20 5.29 -20.17
CA CYS A 107 -10.49 4.54 -18.97
C CYS A 107 -11.97 4.55 -18.62
N ARG A 108 -12.40 3.52 -17.88
CA ARG A 108 -13.76 3.38 -17.37
C ARG A 108 -13.75 3.42 -15.84
N PRO A 109 -14.82 3.91 -15.21
CA PRO A 109 -14.97 3.86 -13.77
C PRO A 109 -15.29 2.44 -13.30
N TYR A 110 -14.57 1.97 -12.29
CA TYR A 110 -14.80 0.71 -11.60
C TYR A 110 -14.90 0.97 -10.11
N ARG A 111 -15.88 0.35 -9.46
CA ARG A 111 -15.96 0.32 -7.99
C ARG A 111 -15.07 -0.81 -7.48
N ILE A 112 -14.14 -0.50 -6.60
CA ILE A 112 -13.24 -1.47 -6.01
C ILE A 112 -13.36 -1.46 -4.49
N PRO A 113 -13.23 -2.62 -3.84
CA PRO A 113 -13.14 -2.69 -2.39
C PRO A 113 -11.75 -2.23 -1.92
N LEU A 114 -11.69 -1.70 -0.69
CA LEU A 114 -10.46 -1.33 0.01
C LEU A 114 -10.31 -2.12 1.31
N GLY A 115 -9.09 -2.30 1.77
CA GLY A 115 -8.82 -2.66 3.15
C GLY A 115 -9.00 -1.45 4.05
N ARG A 116 -9.57 -1.64 5.23
CA ARG A 116 -9.66 -0.65 6.30
C ARG A 116 -8.99 -1.20 7.55
N ALA A 117 -8.03 -0.49 8.09
CA ALA A 117 -7.44 -0.74 9.39
C ALA A 117 -8.14 0.15 10.43
N THR A 118 -8.49 -0.44 11.58
CA THR A 118 -9.06 0.26 12.74
C THR A 118 -8.23 -0.08 13.97
N TRP A 119 -7.75 0.92 14.69
CA TRP A 119 -6.96 0.76 15.90
C TRP A 119 -7.19 1.89 16.88
N GLU A 120 -6.75 1.72 18.11
CA GLU A 120 -6.74 2.80 19.10
C GLU A 120 -5.34 3.38 19.25
N ASP A 121 -5.28 4.71 19.31
CA ASP A 121 -4.05 5.43 19.63
C ASP A 121 -4.37 6.53 20.65
N SER A 122 -3.78 6.40 21.84
CA SER A 122 -3.99 7.34 22.95
C SER A 122 -5.47 7.54 23.32
N GLY A 123 -6.27 6.46 23.29
CA GLY A 123 -7.70 6.49 23.60
C GLY A 123 -8.60 7.03 22.48
N ILE A 124 -8.04 7.27 21.30
CA ILE A 124 -8.77 7.74 20.12
C ILE A 124 -8.80 6.61 19.09
N THR A 125 -10.02 6.22 18.65
CA THR A 125 -10.19 5.28 17.55
C THR A 125 -9.75 5.93 16.24
N LYS A 126 -8.75 5.34 15.60
CA LYS A 126 -8.24 5.74 14.29
C LYS A 126 -8.63 4.75 13.22
N GLN A 127 -8.84 5.25 12.02
CA GLN A 127 -9.13 4.44 10.82
C GLN A 127 -8.30 4.94 9.65
N ARG A 128 -7.84 4.00 8.83
CA ARG A 128 -7.17 4.30 7.57
C ARG A 128 -7.45 3.22 6.54
N TYR A 129 -7.73 3.66 5.31
CA TYR A 129 -7.88 2.74 4.18
C TYR A 129 -6.54 2.45 3.53
N PHE A 130 -6.41 1.23 2.99
CA PHE A 130 -5.25 0.80 2.23
C PHE A 130 -5.66 -0.01 1.02
N LEU A 131 -4.87 0.07 -0.04
CA LEU A 131 -5.19 -0.56 -1.31
C LEU A 131 -4.52 -1.93 -1.47
N ALA A 132 -3.24 -2.04 -1.06
CA ALA A 132 -2.40 -3.16 -1.45
C ALA A 132 -2.01 -4.07 -0.28
N VAL A 133 -1.45 -3.53 0.80
CA VAL A 133 -0.79 -4.35 1.81
C VAL A 133 -0.81 -3.70 3.20
N ALA A 134 -0.90 -4.54 4.23
CA ALA A 134 -0.56 -4.18 5.60
C ALA A 134 0.50 -5.16 6.11
N GLY A 135 1.60 -4.64 6.62
CA GLY A 135 2.67 -5.40 7.26
C GLY A 135 2.64 -5.24 8.78
N ILE A 136 2.74 -6.34 9.52
CA ILE A 136 2.69 -6.34 10.99
C ILE A 136 3.96 -6.98 11.54
N GLY A 137 4.62 -6.34 12.49
CA GLY A 137 5.84 -6.82 13.12
C GLY A 137 7.08 -6.39 12.36
N PHE A 138 7.86 -7.33 11.85
CA PHE A 138 9.18 -7.07 11.26
C PHE A 138 9.16 -6.06 10.11
N ASP A 139 8.20 -6.14 9.19
CA ASP A 139 8.06 -5.21 8.05
C ASP A 139 7.84 -3.77 8.52
N ALA A 140 6.84 -3.57 9.38
CA ALA A 140 6.55 -2.27 9.96
C ALA A 140 7.73 -1.74 10.80
N HIS A 141 8.47 -2.63 11.48
CA HIS A 141 9.67 -2.24 12.21
C HIS A 141 10.77 -1.73 11.25
N ILE A 142 11.02 -2.39 10.13
CA ILE A 142 11.96 -1.90 9.11
C ILE A 142 11.56 -0.50 8.67
N ILE A 143 10.28 -0.28 8.36
CA ILE A 143 9.76 1.02 7.91
C ILE A 143 9.94 2.09 9.00
N SER A 144 9.75 1.73 10.28
CA SER A 144 9.93 2.66 11.41
C SER A 144 11.38 3.12 11.60
N GLN A 145 12.36 2.31 11.15
CA GLN A 145 13.79 2.61 11.26
C GLN A 145 14.38 3.19 9.97
N LEU A 146 13.60 3.23 8.90
CA LEU A 146 14.07 3.66 7.59
C LEU A 146 14.22 5.18 7.53
N ASP A 147 15.44 5.66 7.28
CA ASP A 147 15.70 7.08 7.05
C ASP A 147 15.04 7.57 5.76
N VAL A 148 14.27 8.65 5.87
CA VAL A 148 13.52 9.24 4.75
C VAL A 148 14.44 9.68 3.61
N GLY A 149 15.61 10.26 3.94
CA GLY A 149 16.60 10.68 2.95
C GLY A 149 17.21 9.50 2.20
N MET A 150 17.45 8.39 2.89
CA MET A 150 17.93 7.15 2.32
C MET A 150 16.86 6.50 1.41
N LYS A 151 15.60 6.47 1.86
CA LYS A 151 14.46 5.99 1.05
C LYS A 151 14.34 6.76 -0.27
N LEU A 152 14.48 8.08 -0.24
CA LEU A 152 14.40 8.94 -1.44
C LEU A 152 15.57 8.74 -2.41
N ARG A 153 16.78 8.41 -1.90
CA ARG A 153 18.00 8.21 -2.72
C ARG A 153 18.12 6.83 -3.31
N MET A 154 17.87 5.80 -2.52
CA MET A 154 18.14 4.40 -2.83
C MET A 154 16.87 3.56 -3.10
N GLY A 155 15.68 4.07 -2.77
CA GLY A 155 14.41 3.37 -3.00
C GLY A 155 14.39 1.98 -2.32
N VAL A 156 14.10 0.93 -3.10
CA VAL A 156 14.02 -0.46 -2.60
C VAL A 156 15.33 -0.96 -1.99
N LEU A 157 16.49 -0.49 -2.46
CA LEU A 157 17.78 -0.89 -1.90
C LEU A 157 17.98 -0.42 -0.46
N ALA A 158 17.45 0.76 -0.11
CA ALA A 158 17.46 1.25 1.27
C ALA A 158 16.65 0.33 2.19
N TYR A 159 15.49 -0.13 1.72
CA TYR A 159 14.65 -1.08 2.45
C TYR A 159 15.38 -2.42 2.65
N ILE A 160 15.99 -2.99 1.60
CA ILE A 160 16.72 -4.25 1.70
C ILE A 160 17.90 -4.13 2.68
N TRP A 161 18.66 -3.04 2.61
CA TRP A 161 19.75 -2.78 3.53
C TRP A 161 19.28 -2.72 4.98
N GLU A 162 18.23 -1.96 5.24
CA GLU A 162 17.67 -1.84 6.59
C GLU A 162 17.07 -3.18 7.06
N ALA A 163 16.42 -3.94 6.19
CA ALA A 163 15.91 -5.27 6.49
C ALA A 163 17.03 -6.21 6.99
N VAL A 164 18.16 -6.28 6.26
CA VAL A 164 19.30 -7.09 6.67
C VAL A 164 19.87 -6.65 8.01
N ARG A 165 19.99 -5.33 8.23
CA ARG A 165 20.46 -4.77 9.50
C ARG A 165 19.53 -5.10 10.66
N GLN A 166 18.22 -4.98 10.46
CA GLN A 166 17.21 -5.21 11.49
C GLN A 166 17.02 -6.69 11.81
N VAL A 167 17.33 -7.61 10.91
CA VAL A 167 17.34 -9.06 11.23
C VAL A 167 18.17 -9.38 12.49
N PHE A 168 19.27 -8.66 12.76
CA PHE A 168 20.11 -8.89 13.93
C PHE A 168 19.71 -8.05 15.16
N ARG A 169 18.77 -7.12 15.04
CA ARG A 169 18.41 -6.16 16.10
C ARG A 169 16.97 -6.28 16.57
N TYR A 170 16.11 -6.85 15.72
CA TYR A 170 14.69 -7.01 16.00
C TYR A 170 14.45 -8.00 17.13
N ARG A 171 13.47 -7.72 17.99
CA ARG A 171 13.16 -8.54 19.17
C ARG A 171 12.26 -9.73 18.90
N TYR A 172 11.78 -9.91 17.67
CA TYR A 172 10.90 -11.01 17.25
C TYR A 172 9.67 -11.22 18.15
N GLN A 173 9.06 -10.12 18.57
CA GLN A 173 7.91 -10.15 19.47
C GLN A 173 6.76 -10.90 18.84
N ALA A 174 6.29 -11.93 19.51
CA ALA A 174 5.12 -12.69 19.09
C ALA A 174 3.83 -11.91 19.36
N PHE A 175 2.87 -12.06 18.46
CA PHE A 175 1.52 -11.51 18.59
C PHE A 175 0.50 -12.54 18.10
N GLN A 176 -0.73 -12.43 18.60
CA GLN A 176 -1.84 -13.24 18.15
C GLN A 176 -2.42 -12.67 16.86
N PHE A 177 -2.48 -13.51 15.84
CA PHE A 177 -3.08 -13.22 14.54
C PHE A 177 -4.34 -14.06 14.40
N THR A 178 -5.49 -13.43 14.22
CA THR A 178 -6.78 -14.11 14.05
C THR A 178 -7.34 -13.78 12.68
N ALA A 179 -7.57 -14.79 11.86
CA ALA A 179 -8.27 -14.69 10.58
C ALA A 179 -9.66 -15.30 10.72
N ASP A 180 -10.69 -14.48 10.63
CA ASP A 180 -12.07 -14.84 10.99
C ASP A 180 -12.12 -15.49 12.40
N SER A 181 -12.26 -16.79 12.49
CA SER A 181 -12.30 -17.53 13.78
C SER A 181 -11.02 -18.34 14.08
N ARG A 182 -9.98 -18.25 13.23
CA ARG A 182 -8.75 -19.04 13.36
C ARG A 182 -7.63 -18.20 13.95
N ALA A 183 -7.30 -18.47 15.21
CA ALA A 183 -6.17 -17.82 15.88
C ALA A 183 -4.86 -18.59 15.68
N THR A 184 -3.76 -17.88 15.53
CA THR A 184 -2.40 -18.42 15.47
C THR A 184 -1.39 -17.38 15.94
N SER A 185 -0.28 -17.80 16.51
CA SER A 185 0.82 -16.90 16.88
C SER A 185 1.69 -16.59 15.68
N SER A 186 2.21 -15.37 15.60
CA SER A 186 3.13 -14.93 14.54
C SER A 186 4.10 -13.88 15.08
N THR A 187 5.28 -13.77 14.50
CA THR A 187 6.26 -12.71 14.80
C THR A 187 6.38 -11.70 13.68
N PHE A 188 5.85 -12.06 12.51
CA PHE A 188 5.73 -11.20 11.34
C PHE A 188 4.56 -11.70 10.49
N ALA A 189 3.73 -10.80 10.02
CA ALA A 189 2.61 -11.11 9.14
C ALA A 189 2.45 -10.04 8.04
N VAL A 190 1.99 -10.49 6.88
CA VAL A 190 1.61 -9.62 5.77
C VAL A 190 0.18 -9.94 5.37
N VAL A 191 -0.67 -8.93 5.40
CA VAL A 191 -2.09 -8.96 4.99
C VAL A 191 -2.20 -8.27 3.64
N GLN A 192 -2.55 -9.01 2.60
CA GLN A 192 -2.52 -8.53 1.22
C GLN A 192 -3.90 -8.46 0.59
N ARG A 193 -4.09 -7.40 -0.19
CA ARG A 193 -5.19 -7.19 -1.16
C ARG A 193 -4.66 -7.11 -2.59
N SER A 194 -3.34 -7.04 -2.76
CA SER A 194 -2.64 -7.00 -4.03
C SER A 194 -1.99 -8.34 -4.32
N SER A 195 -1.85 -8.70 -5.59
CA SER A 195 -1.09 -9.87 -6.01
C SER A 195 0.43 -9.71 -5.80
N ARG A 196 0.88 -8.48 -5.51
CA ARG A 196 2.29 -8.11 -5.47
C ARG A 196 2.67 -7.51 -4.11
N TYR A 197 3.83 -7.92 -3.61
CA TYR A 197 4.49 -7.34 -2.47
C TYR A 197 5.79 -6.66 -2.91
N ALA A 198 6.10 -5.48 -2.37
CA ALA A 198 7.27 -4.67 -2.75
C ALA A 198 7.45 -4.48 -4.27
N GLY A 199 6.36 -4.56 -5.05
CA GLY A 199 6.31 -4.29 -6.49
C GLY A 199 6.60 -5.47 -7.41
N TRP A 200 7.23 -6.57 -6.95
CA TRP A 200 7.59 -7.72 -7.79
C TRP A 200 7.51 -9.08 -7.08
N LEU A 201 7.56 -9.13 -5.75
CA LEU A 201 7.47 -10.34 -4.97
C LEU A 201 6.00 -10.80 -4.82
N ARG A 202 5.81 -12.08 -4.56
CA ARG A 202 4.53 -12.69 -4.20
C ARG A 202 4.71 -13.41 -2.86
N LEU A 203 3.93 -13.01 -1.85
CA LEU A 203 4.02 -13.61 -0.50
C LEU A 203 2.82 -14.49 -0.18
N ALA A 204 1.66 -14.17 -0.68
CA ALA A 204 0.45 -14.91 -0.44
C ALA A 204 -0.15 -15.42 -1.76
N ARG A 205 -1.26 -16.15 -1.67
CA ARG A 205 -1.98 -16.60 -2.86
C ARG A 205 -2.38 -15.40 -3.72
N PRO A 206 -2.41 -15.56 -5.07
CA PRO A 206 -2.87 -14.49 -5.93
C PRO A 206 -4.23 -13.97 -5.47
N HIS A 207 -4.30 -12.66 -5.27
CA HIS A 207 -5.50 -11.97 -4.83
C HIS A 207 -5.87 -10.96 -5.91
N ARG A 208 -7.14 -10.88 -6.28
CA ARG A 208 -7.64 -9.90 -7.25
C ARG A 208 -8.15 -8.67 -6.52
N VAL A 209 -8.06 -7.51 -7.15
CA VAL A 209 -8.49 -6.25 -6.54
C VAL A 209 -9.96 -6.27 -6.09
N HIS A 210 -10.81 -7.04 -6.77
CA HIS A 210 -12.25 -7.17 -6.44
C HIS A 210 -12.57 -8.21 -5.37
N ASP A 211 -11.60 -9.01 -4.93
CA ASP A 211 -11.87 -10.03 -3.91
C ASP A 211 -12.27 -9.38 -2.57
N LEU A 212 -13.30 -9.93 -1.93
CA LEU A 212 -13.83 -9.45 -0.66
C LEU A 212 -13.16 -10.12 0.55
N GLY A 213 -11.84 -10.26 0.50
CA GLY A 213 -11.06 -10.88 1.56
C GLY A 213 -9.62 -10.43 1.54
N PHE A 214 -8.81 -11.07 2.36
CA PHE A 214 -7.38 -10.90 2.45
C PHE A 214 -6.68 -12.21 2.18
N SER A 215 -5.52 -12.16 1.54
CA SER A 215 -4.55 -13.24 1.52
C SER A 215 -3.41 -12.88 2.47
N CYS A 216 -3.12 -13.79 3.42
CA CYS A 216 -2.17 -13.52 4.49
C CYS A 216 -1.00 -14.48 4.43
N CYS A 217 0.21 -13.97 4.65
CA CYS A 217 1.41 -14.77 4.86
C CYS A 217 1.97 -14.48 6.25
N LEU A 218 2.10 -15.52 7.06
CA LEU A 218 2.54 -15.45 8.45
C LEU A 218 3.87 -16.16 8.62
N PHE A 219 4.72 -15.60 9.47
CA PHE A 219 6.03 -16.13 9.82
C PHE A 219 6.09 -16.30 11.35
N GLN A 220 6.33 -17.54 11.79
CA GLN A 220 6.25 -17.96 13.20
C GLN A 220 7.63 -18.20 13.84
N GLY A 221 8.69 -17.85 13.15
CA GLY A 221 10.04 -18.08 13.63
C GLY A 221 10.62 -16.92 14.42
N GLU A 222 11.65 -17.21 15.19
CA GLU A 222 12.44 -16.24 15.93
C GLU A 222 13.91 -16.33 15.55
N GLY A 223 14.62 -15.24 15.72
CA GLY A 223 16.07 -15.17 15.53
C GLY A 223 16.53 -14.94 14.10
N PRO A 224 17.79 -14.44 13.95
CA PRO A 224 18.35 -14.00 12.69
C PRO A 224 18.40 -15.09 11.62
N GLY A 225 18.83 -16.29 11.97
CA GLY A 225 18.96 -17.41 11.01
C GLY A 225 17.63 -17.80 10.38
N ARG A 226 16.55 -17.79 11.15
CA ARG A 226 15.20 -18.10 10.65
C ARG A 226 14.72 -17.02 9.70
N TYR A 227 14.92 -15.75 10.03
CA TYR A 227 14.50 -14.64 9.18
C TYR A 227 15.32 -14.51 7.90
N LEU A 228 16.61 -14.82 7.93
CA LEU A 228 17.42 -14.93 6.72
C LEU A 228 16.92 -16.06 5.80
N LEU A 229 16.53 -17.21 6.38
CA LEU A 229 15.92 -18.30 5.63
C LEU A 229 14.58 -17.88 5.01
N TYR A 230 13.73 -17.15 5.74
CA TYR A 230 12.49 -16.60 5.20
C TYR A 230 12.76 -15.62 4.07
N ALA A 231 13.70 -14.69 4.23
CA ALA A 231 14.10 -13.74 3.19
C ALA A 231 14.58 -14.47 1.92
N PHE A 232 15.41 -15.49 2.07
CA PHE A 232 15.85 -16.33 0.96
C PHE A 232 14.66 -17.04 0.28
N GLY A 233 13.77 -17.66 1.06
CA GLY A 233 12.56 -18.30 0.53
C GLY A 233 11.63 -17.35 -0.19
N ILE A 234 11.48 -16.11 0.29
CA ILE A 234 10.69 -15.05 -0.36
C ILE A 234 11.30 -14.68 -1.73
N VAL A 235 12.62 -14.46 -1.78
CA VAL A 235 13.32 -14.12 -3.03
C VAL A 235 13.24 -15.26 -4.04
N THR A 236 13.41 -16.49 -3.60
CA THR A 236 13.33 -17.70 -4.45
C THR A 236 11.91 -18.19 -4.70
N GLN A 237 10.89 -17.53 -4.10
CA GLN A 237 9.47 -17.91 -4.19
C GLN A 237 9.18 -19.34 -3.70
N THR A 238 9.91 -19.77 -2.65
CA THR A 238 9.79 -21.09 -2.01
C THR A 238 9.42 -21.00 -0.52
N HIS A 239 9.10 -19.79 -0.04
CA HIS A 239 8.82 -19.52 1.38
C HIS A 239 7.61 -20.28 1.91
N ASP A 240 6.62 -20.58 1.07
CA ASP A 240 5.43 -21.36 1.41
C ASP A 240 5.72 -22.79 1.86
N ARG A 241 6.90 -23.32 1.49
CA ARG A 241 7.38 -24.65 1.88
C ARG A 241 8.21 -24.65 3.17
N LEU A 242 8.55 -23.48 3.68
CA LEU A 242 9.40 -23.37 4.86
C LEU A 242 8.59 -23.62 6.14
N HIS A 243 9.22 -24.35 7.07
CA HIS A 243 8.64 -24.54 8.40
C HIS A 243 8.45 -23.19 9.11
N GLY A 244 7.25 -22.99 9.69
CA GLY A 244 6.89 -21.74 10.36
C GLY A 244 6.36 -20.65 9.43
N VAL A 245 6.14 -20.94 8.14
CA VAL A 245 5.38 -20.09 7.24
C VAL A 245 3.97 -20.65 7.08
N ARG A 246 2.95 -19.80 7.20
CA ARG A 246 1.56 -20.17 7.00
C ARG A 246 0.87 -19.19 6.05
N LEU A 247 0.13 -19.73 5.09
CA LEU A 247 -0.74 -18.98 4.21
C LEU A 247 -2.18 -19.14 4.66
N LEU A 248 -2.83 -18.03 4.97
CA LEU A 248 -4.23 -17.98 5.41
C LEU A 248 -5.01 -17.02 4.51
N SER A 249 -6.34 -17.13 4.57
CA SER A 249 -7.26 -16.15 3.99
C SER A 249 -8.37 -15.87 4.99
N GLY A 250 -8.90 -14.67 4.96
CA GLY A 250 -10.00 -14.24 5.82
C GLY A 250 -10.60 -12.92 5.36
N SER A 251 -11.80 -12.63 5.81
CA SER A 251 -12.51 -11.37 5.54
C SER A 251 -12.27 -10.33 6.63
N GLU A 252 -12.05 -10.79 7.86
CA GLU A 252 -11.65 -9.98 9.01
C GLU A 252 -10.36 -10.55 9.60
N ILE A 253 -9.39 -9.66 9.84
CA ILE A 253 -8.11 -9.99 10.44
C ILE A 253 -7.92 -9.14 11.69
N ARG A 254 -7.64 -9.79 12.82
CA ARG A 254 -7.32 -9.11 14.08
C ARG A 254 -5.92 -9.47 14.52
N CYS A 255 -5.13 -8.47 14.86
CA CYS A 255 -3.81 -8.63 15.46
C CYS A 255 -3.79 -7.99 16.84
N ALA A 256 -3.43 -8.78 17.85
CA ALA A 256 -3.38 -8.34 19.26
C ALA A 256 -2.19 -8.98 19.97
N SER A 257 -1.81 -8.45 21.13
CA SER A 257 -0.84 -9.07 22.04
C SER A 257 -1.45 -9.21 23.42
N ASP A 258 -1.22 -10.37 24.02
CA ASP A 258 -1.60 -10.63 25.40
C ASP A 258 -0.62 -9.98 26.42
N GLN A 259 0.51 -9.47 25.93
CA GLN A 259 1.53 -8.79 26.74
C GLN A 259 1.39 -7.27 26.57
N PRO A 260 1.01 -6.55 27.64
CA PRO A 260 0.77 -5.09 27.55
C PRO A 260 2.02 -4.27 27.18
N GLU A 261 3.21 -4.79 27.46
CA GLU A 261 4.49 -4.14 27.10
C GLU A 261 4.93 -4.38 25.65
N THR A 262 4.19 -5.24 24.91
CA THR A 262 4.56 -5.60 23.54
C THR A 262 4.20 -4.47 22.58
N SER A 263 5.23 -3.86 22.00
CA SER A 263 5.06 -2.76 21.04
C SER A 263 5.32 -3.23 19.61
N VAL A 264 4.35 -3.96 19.05
CA VAL A 264 4.41 -4.41 17.64
C VAL A 264 3.79 -3.36 16.75
N TYR A 265 4.57 -2.84 15.81
CA TYR A 265 4.12 -1.88 14.81
C TYR A 265 3.39 -2.57 13.66
N PHE A 266 2.50 -1.80 13.02
CA PHE A 266 1.96 -2.15 11.71
C PHE A 266 2.09 -0.98 10.73
N GLU A 267 2.17 -1.32 9.45
CA GLU A 267 2.26 -0.38 8.33
C GLU A 267 1.10 -0.62 7.35
N LEU A 268 0.79 0.36 6.53
CA LEU A 268 -0.21 0.32 5.46
C LEU A 268 0.39 0.92 4.19
N ASP A 269 0.41 0.14 3.11
CA ASP A 269 0.94 0.54 1.78
C ASP A 269 2.35 1.15 1.82
N GLY A 270 3.21 0.69 2.75
CA GLY A 270 4.60 1.14 2.92
C GLY A 270 4.77 2.36 3.81
N GLU A 271 3.76 2.73 4.60
CA GLU A 271 3.82 3.82 5.59
C GLU A 271 3.45 3.32 6.99
N LEU A 272 4.25 3.71 7.98
CA LEU A 272 3.97 3.38 9.38
C LEU A 272 2.62 3.96 9.80
N ALA A 273 1.74 3.12 10.33
CA ALA A 273 0.39 3.52 10.70
C ALA A 273 0.15 3.55 12.21
N GLY A 274 0.60 2.53 12.94
CA GLY A 274 0.35 2.45 14.37
C GLY A 274 0.94 1.20 15.02
N ARG A 275 0.34 0.82 16.13
CA ARG A 275 0.69 -0.38 16.90
C ARG A 275 -0.56 -1.25 17.09
N ILE A 276 -0.35 -2.56 17.28
CA ILE A 276 -1.45 -3.44 17.69
C ILE A 276 -1.95 -3.06 19.10
N PRO A 277 -3.25 -3.32 19.44
CA PRO A 277 -4.21 -4.07 18.65
C PRO A 277 -4.74 -3.32 17.43
N VAL A 278 -4.97 -4.06 16.33
CA VAL A 278 -5.54 -3.55 15.08
C VAL A 278 -6.46 -4.59 14.46
N THR A 279 -7.55 -4.11 13.85
CA THR A 279 -8.47 -4.92 13.05
C THR A 279 -8.44 -4.45 11.60
N PHE A 280 -8.33 -5.39 10.66
CA PHE A 280 -8.42 -5.15 9.23
C PHE A 280 -9.69 -5.77 8.68
N GLU A 281 -10.44 -5.00 7.91
CA GLU A 281 -11.69 -5.41 7.27
C GLU A 281 -11.69 -4.99 5.81
N VAL A 282 -12.40 -5.72 4.97
CA VAL A 282 -12.64 -5.30 3.58
C VAL A 282 -13.92 -4.48 3.52
N VAL A 283 -13.82 -3.26 3.00
CA VAL A 283 -14.96 -2.41 2.71
C VAL A 283 -15.30 -2.56 1.23
N PRO A 284 -16.44 -3.20 0.89
CA PRO A 284 -16.85 -3.38 -0.50
C PRO A 284 -17.13 -2.02 -1.17
N ASP A 285 -16.91 -1.97 -2.48
CA ASP A 285 -17.27 -0.80 -3.31
C ASP A 285 -16.83 0.55 -2.72
N ALA A 286 -15.68 0.59 -2.06
CA ALA A 286 -15.24 1.74 -1.28
C ALA A 286 -14.72 2.89 -2.15
N LEU A 287 -14.12 2.60 -3.31
CA LEU A 287 -13.47 3.59 -4.16
C LEU A 287 -13.91 3.43 -5.62
N THR A 288 -14.24 4.55 -6.28
CA THR A 288 -14.37 4.60 -7.74
C THR A 288 -13.01 4.92 -8.35
N ILE A 289 -12.46 4.01 -9.17
CA ILE A 289 -11.18 4.21 -9.82
C ILE A 289 -11.31 4.14 -11.34
N LEU A 290 -10.57 5.00 -12.06
CA LEU A 290 -10.50 4.92 -13.51
C LEU A 290 -9.41 3.92 -13.92
N ALA A 291 -9.79 2.90 -14.69
CA ALA A 291 -8.88 1.90 -15.19
C ALA A 291 -9.15 1.57 -16.67
N PRO A 292 -8.15 1.05 -17.41
CA PRO A 292 -8.33 0.59 -18.78
C PRO A 292 -9.37 -0.53 -18.86
N GLU A 293 -10.01 -0.68 -20.00
CA GLU A 293 -10.99 -1.77 -20.21
C GLU A 293 -10.39 -3.17 -20.04
N SER A 294 -9.08 -3.31 -20.30
CA SER A 294 -8.34 -4.57 -20.03
C SER A 294 -8.34 -4.96 -18.54
N PHE A 295 -8.56 -4.02 -17.63
CA PHE A 295 -8.66 -4.29 -16.20
C PHE A 295 -9.80 -5.25 -15.88
N SER A 296 -10.98 -5.11 -16.51
CA SER A 296 -12.11 -6.02 -16.32
C SER A 296 -11.82 -7.44 -16.82
N ARG A 297 -11.05 -7.58 -17.90
CA ARG A 297 -10.68 -8.90 -18.46
C ARG A 297 -9.67 -9.66 -17.61
N THR A 298 -8.79 -8.95 -16.92
CA THR A 298 -7.80 -9.55 -16.00
C THR A 298 -8.44 -10.04 -14.71
N GLN A 299 -9.67 -9.62 -14.43
CA GLN A 299 -10.43 -9.94 -13.22
C GLN A 299 -11.40 -11.12 -13.40
N GLN A 300 -11.65 -11.58 -14.63
CA GLN A 300 -12.36 -12.81 -14.97
C GLN A 300 -11.40 -14.01 -14.97
#